data_893ff6184515ef5ad039c7b23ea4a2b2
#
_entry.id   893ff6184515ef5ad039c7b23ea4a2b2
#
_cell.length_a   1.000
_cell.length_b   1.000
_cell.length_c   1.000
_cell.angle_alpha   90.00
_cell.angle_beta   90.00
_cell.angle_gamma   90.00
#
_symmetry.space_group_name_H-M   'P 1'
#
loop_
_entity.id
_entity.type
_entity.pdbx_description
1 polymer ?
#
loop_
_entity_poly.entity_id
_entity_poly.type
_entity_poly.pdbx_seq_one_letter_code
_entity_poly.pdbx_strand_id
1 'polypeptide(L)'
;MAKILLTGAAGFIGLHVLERMTKAHEVVAIDNLSDFSNYEIKLKRLEYVSGEEITFDPNNKLKSTRINFLKLDILDEARLQKLFNDEQFDMVIHLAAMTGIRQSVEQPHIYEKVNVRGFFNIIECCRRYNVKRLLFASSSSV
;
A
#
# COMPACT_ATOMS: atom_id res chain seq x y z
N MET A 1 15.04 14.06 -5.12
CA MET A 1 14.32 12.79 -5.25
C MET A 1 13.88 12.39 -3.85
N ALA A 2 12.60 12.08 -3.63
CA ALA A 2 12.09 11.68 -2.32
C ALA A 2 11.88 10.16 -2.27
N LYS A 3 11.98 9.57 -1.08
CA LYS A 3 11.63 8.18 -0.84
C LYS A 3 10.20 8.07 -0.28
N ILE A 4 9.32 7.40 -1.01
CA ILE A 4 7.89 7.39 -0.78
C ILE A 4 7.41 5.98 -0.45
N LEU A 5 6.65 5.83 0.64
CA LEU A 5 5.83 4.64 0.85
C LEU A 5 4.47 4.85 0.19
N LEU A 6 4.08 3.93 -0.69
CA LEU A 6 2.74 3.88 -1.28
C LEU A 6 2.00 2.64 -0.78
N THR A 7 0.92 2.81 -0.03
CA THR A 7 0.05 1.70 0.39
C THR A 7 -1.16 1.56 -0.53
N GLY A 8 -1.69 0.35 -0.67
CA GLY A 8 -2.79 0.09 -1.62
C GLY A 8 -2.33 0.17 -3.08
N ALA A 9 -1.06 -0.13 -3.33
CA ALA A 9 -0.41 0.09 -4.62
C ALA A 9 -0.96 -0.78 -5.77
N ALA A 10 -1.53 -1.95 -5.47
CA ALA A 10 -2.18 -2.80 -6.46
C ALA A 10 -3.68 -2.47 -6.67
N GLY A 11 -4.20 -1.45 -5.97
CA GLY A 11 -5.53 -0.89 -6.18
C GLY A 11 -5.64 -0.12 -7.50
N PHE A 12 -6.87 0.29 -7.87
CA PHE A 12 -7.10 1.02 -9.12
C PHE A 12 -6.36 2.37 -9.15
N ILE A 13 -6.50 3.18 -8.11
CA ILE A 13 -5.79 4.46 -8.01
C ILE A 13 -4.30 4.23 -7.74
N GLY A 14 -3.97 3.27 -6.86
CA GLY A 14 -2.60 2.97 -6.47
C GLY A 14 -1.69 2.61 -7.63
N LEU A 15 -2.19 1.84 -8.58
CA LEU A 15 -1.52 1.50 -9.83
C LEU A 15 -1.02 2.74 -10.60
N HIS A 16 -1.91 3.71 -10.83
CA HIS A 16 -1.57 4.93 -11.58
C HIS A 16 -0.62 5.85 -10.81
N VAL A 17 -0.78 5.90 -9.49
CA VAL A 17 0.15 6.63 -8.61
C VAL A 17 1.53 5.98 -8.65
N LEU A 18 1.61 4.64 -8.55
CA LEU A 18 2.86 3.89 -8.63
C LEU A 18 3.59 4.18 -9.94
N GLU A 19 2.90 4.00 -11.08
CA GLU A 19 3.46 4.24 -12.42
C GLU A 19 4.00 5.67 -12.58
N ARG A 20 3.30 6.65 -12.02
CA ARG A 20 3.68 8.06 -12.15
C ARG A 20 4.83 8.44 -11.22
N MET A 21 4.77 7.99 -9.96
CA MET A 21 5.73 8.39 -8.93
C MET A 21 7.11 7.74 -9.16
N THR A 22 7.17 6.52 -9.65
CA THR A 22 8.44 5.83 -9.96
C THR A 22 9.28 6.51 -11.03
N LYS A 23 8.69 7.41 -11.84
CA LYS A 23 9.42 8.20 -12.85
C LYS A 23 10.33 9.28 -12.24
N ALA A 24 10.05 9.73 -11.01
CA ALA A 24 10.73 10.88 -10.40
C ALA A 24 11.20 10.62 -8.95
N HIS A 25 10.74 9.55 -8.33
CA HIS A 25 10.96 9.25 -6.92
C HIS A 25 11.34 7.78 -6.70
N GLU A 26 11.98 7.49 -5.58
CA GLU A 26 12.11 6.13 -5.07
C GLU A 26 10.80 5.74 -4.37
N VAL A 27 10.11 4.73 -4.88
CA VAL A 27 8.83 4.29 -4.32
C VAL A 27 8.94 2.87 -3.79
N VAL A 28 8.62 2.69 -2.53
CA VAL A 28 8.35 1.39 -1.93
C VAL A 28 6.84 1.21 -1.89
N ALA A 29 6.34 0.26 -2.65
CA ALA A 29 4.93 0.00 -2.81
C ALA A 29 4.50 -1.20 -1.96
N ILE A 30 3.39 -1.10 -1.25
CA ILE A 30 2.82 -2.21 -0.49
C ILE A 30 1.34 -2.42 -0.79
N ASP A 31 0.91 -3.68 -0.79
CA ASP A 31 -0.48 -4.12 -0.84
C ASP A 31 -0.57 -5.50 -0.22
N ASN A 32 -1.66 -5.84 0.44
CA ASN A 32 -1.84 -7.18 1.00
C ASN A 32 -2.29 -8.21 -0.03
N LEU A 33 -2.67 -7.76 -1.22
CA LEU A 33 -3.20 -8.56 -2.32
C LEU A 33 -4.39 -9.43 -1.88
N SER A 34 -5.26 -8.90 -1.01
CA SER A 34 -6.41 -9.65 -0.51
C SER A 34 -7.39 -10.00 -1.63
N ASP A 35 -8.04 -11.16 -1.51
CA ASP A 35 -9.05 -11.63 -2.46
C ASP A 35 -10.32 -10.79 -2.46
N PHE A 36 -10.51 -9.98 -1.43
CA PHE A 36 -11.68 -9.12 -1.28
C PHE A 36 -11.91 -8.19 -2.50
N SER A 37 -10.84 -7.79 -3.19
CA SER A 37 -10.89 -6.96 -4.39
C SER A 37 -10.23 -7.61 -5.60
N ASN A 38 -10.53 -8.87 -5.85
CA ASN A 38 -10.04 -9.67 -6.98
C ASN A 38 -8.50 -9.72 -7.11
N TYR A 39 -7.92 -10.74 -6.52
CA TYR A 39 -6.49 -11.00 -6.49
C TYR A 39 -5.83 -11.01 -7.89
N GLU A 40 -6.47 -11.66 -8.87
CA GLU A 40 -5.93 -11.76 -10.24
C GLU A 40 -5.81 -10.40 -10.93
N ILE A 41 -6.79 -9.51 -10.72
CA ILE A 41 -6.74 -8.14 -11.26
C ILE A 41 -5.58 -7.37 -10.65
N LYS A 42 -5.32 -7.54 -9.34
CA LYS A 42 -4.17 -6.91 -8.68
C LYS A 42 -2.84 -7.38 -9.25
N LEU A 43 -2.69 -8.68 -9.51
CA LEU A 43 -1.49 -9.21 -10.16
C LEU A 43 -1.30 -8.63 -11.56
N LYS A 44 -2.34 -8.62 -12.39
CA LYS A 44 -2.28 -8.02 -13.74
C LYS A 44 -1.92 -6.53 -13.72
N ARG A 45 -2.35 -5.79 -12.72
CA ARG A 45 -1.95 -4.39 -12.53
C ARG A 45 -0.46 -4.25 -12.23
N LEU A 46 0.07 -5.11 -11.36
CA LEU A 46 1.51 -5.13 -11.08
C LEU A 46 2.32 -5.55 -12.31
N GLU A 47 1.86 -6.55 -13.07
CA GLU A 47 2.47 -6.94 -14.37
C GLU A 47 2.51 -5.77 -15.34
N TYR A 48 1.41 -5.02 -15.46
CA TYR A 48 1.33 -3.85 -16.33
C TYR A 48 2.37 -2.79 -15.99
N VAL A 49 2.53 -2.46 -14.68
CA VAL A 49 3.48 -1.42 -14.26
C VAL A 49 4.92 -1.90 -14.31
N SER A 50 5.18 -3.14 -13.91
CA SER A 50 6.53 -3.70 -13.95
C SER A 50 6.98 -4.08 -15.35
N GLY A 51 6.04 -4.50 -16.20
CA GLY A 51 6.33 -5.13 -17.49
C GLY A 51 7.00 -6.50 -17.35
N GLU A 52 6.89 -7.13 -16.18
CA GLU A 52 7.54 -8.39 -15.79
C GLU A 52 6.50 -9.35 -15.21
N GLU A 53 6.76 -10.66 -15.30
CA GLU A 53 5.93 -11.66 -14.65
C GLU A 53 5.99 -11.51 -13.13
N ILE A 54 4.83 -11.62 -12.44
CA ILE A 54 4.74 -11.45 -11.00
C ILE A 54 5.17 -12.69 -10.27
N THR A 55 6.35 -12.64 -9.68
CA THR A 55 6.87 -13.65 -8.75
C THR A 55 7.39 -12.99 -7.47
N PHE A 56 7.23 -13.69 -6.34
CA PHE A 56 7.66 -13.20 -5.04
C PHE A 56 8.82 -14.04 -4.48
N ASP A 57 9.68 -13.40 -3.72
CA ASP A 57 10.68 -14.08 -2.90
C ASP A 57 10.05 -14.61 -1.59
N PRO A 58 10.79 -15.39 -0.77
CA PRO A 58 10.30 -15.90 0.52
C PRO A 58 9.89 -14.81 1.53
N ASN A 59 10.36 -13.56 1.36
CA ASN A 59 10.00 -12.41 2.19
C ASN A 59 8.78 -11.64 1.66
N ASN A 60 8.09 -12.18 0.65
CA ASN A 60 6.98 -11.53 -0.06
C ASN A 60 7.36 -10.25 -0.82
N LYS A 61 8.64 -10.09 -1.16
CA LYS A 61 9.11 -9.02 -2.04
C LYS A 61 8.99 -9.45 -3.50
N LEU A 62 8.44 -8.59 -4.34
CA LEU A 62 8.34 -8.82 -5.78
C LEU A 62 9.74 -8.87 -6.38
N LYS A 63 10.01 -9.89 -7.18
CA LYS A 63 11.22 -10.00 -7.98
C LYS A 63 11.05 -9.16 -9.25
N SER A 64 11.35 -7.89 -9.15
CA SER A 64 11.27 -6.94 -10.24
C SER A 64 12.46 -5.97 -10.20
N THR A 65 12.93 -5.59 -11.39
CA THR A 65 13.96 -4.57 -11.55
C THR A 65 13.37 -3.16 -11.70
N ARG A 66 12.07 -3.05 -11.95
CA ARG A 66 11.40 -1.78 -12.28
C ARG A 66 10.59 -1.19 -11.12
N ILE A 67 10.04 -2.04 -10.26
CA ILE A 67 9.26 -1.60 -9.11
C ILE A 67 9.71 -2.29 -7.82
N ASN A 68 9.78 -1.53 -6.74
CA ASN A 68 10.03 -2.08 -5.40
C ASN A 68 8.67 -2.32 -4.72
N PHE A 69 8.17 -3.54 -4.80
CA PHE A 69 6.87 -3.92 -4.25
C PHE A 69 7.03 -5.03 -3.21
N LEU A 70 6.31 -4.88 -2.10
CA LEU A 70 6.28 -5.85 -1.01
C LEU A 70 4.80 -6.22 -0.70
N LYS A 71 4.49 -7.52 -0.70
CA LYS A 71 3.21 -8.00 -0.20
C LYS A 71 3.18 -7.87 1.32
N LEU A 72 2.45 -6.86 1.80
CA LEU A 72 2.39 -6.50 3.22
C LEU A 72 1.02 -5.94 3.57
N ASP A 73 0.44 -6.43 4.66
CA ASP A 73 -0.80 -5.89 5.23
C ASP A 73 -0.47 -4.75 6.20
N ILE A 74 -1.21 -3.64 6.12
CA ILE A 74 -1.09 -2.52 7.05
C ILE A 74 -1.50 -2.87 8.50
N LEU A 75 -2.13 -4.02 8.69
CA LEU A 75 -2.46 -4.58 10.01
C LEU A 75 -1.29 -5.36 10.63
N ASP A 76 -0.28 -5.72 9.86
CA ASP A 76 0.95 -6.36 10.37
C ASP A 76 1.90 -5.29 10.93
N GLU A 77 1.65 -4.91 12.18
CA GLU A 77 2.39 -3.85 12.86
C GLU A 77 3.90 -4.11 12.90
N ALA A 78 4.31 -5.34 13.14
CA ALA A 78 5.73 -5.68 13.29
C ALA A 78 6.49 -5.51 11.98
N ARG A 79 5.94 -6.04 10.87
CA ARG A 79 6.56 -5.89 9.55
C ARG A 79 6.48 -4.45 9.04
N LEU A 80 5.38 -3.73 9.36
CA LEU A 80 5.24 -2.33 8.99
C LEU A 80 6.27 -1.46 9.71
N GLN A 81 6.47 -1.63 11.03
CA GLN A 81 7.49 -0.93 11.79
C GLN A 81 8.91 -1.23 11.28
N LYS A 82 9.18 -2.51 10.97
CA LYS A 82 10.46 -2.90 10.37
C LYS A 82 10.68 -2.19 9.04
N LEU A 83 9.69 -2.14 8.16
CA LEU A 83 9.76 -1.46 6.87
C LEU A 83 10.08 0.03 7.04
N PHE A 84 9.39 0.74 7.96
CA PHE A 84 9.65 2.15 8.22
C PHE A 84 11.05 2.39 8.78
N ASN A 85 11.52 1.50 9.66
CA ASN A 85 12.87 1.59 10.22
C ASN A 85 13.95 1.42 9.16
N ASP A 86 13.80 0.44 8.29
CA ASP A 86 14.81 0.07 7.31
C ASP A 86 14.86 1.09 6.14
N GLU A 87 13.72 1.62 5.72
CA GLU A 87 13.59 2.40 4.51
C GLU A 87 13.69 3.92 4.70
N GLN A 88 13.39 4.46 5.89
CA GLN A 88 13.49 5.90 6.21
C GLN A 88 12.76 6.80 5.21
N PHE A 89 11.41 6.75 5.20
CA PHE A 89 10.58 7.47 4.23
C PHE A 89 10.53 8.98 4.46
N ASP A 90 10.55 9.75 3.37
CA ASP A 90 10.29 11.20 3.35
C ASP A 90 8.79 11.52 3.36
N MET A 91 7.99 10.62 2.76
CA MET A 91 6.56 10.80 2.56
C MET A 91 5.84 9.46 2.52
N VAL A 92 4.60 9.45 2.99
CA VAL A 92 3.66 8.34 2.83
C VAL A 92 2.46 8.78 2.00
N ILE A 93 2.10 7.98 0.99
CA ILE A 93 0.83 8.07 0.25
C ILE A 93 0.00 6.85 0.62
N HIS A 94 -1.05 7.07 1.42
CA HIS A 94 -1.88 6.00 1.96
C HIS A 94 -3.20 5.88 1.19
N LEU A 95 -3.29 4.81 0.38
CA LEU A 95 -4.47 4.49 -0.42
C LEU A 95 -5.08 3.13 -0.05
N ALA A 96 -4.44 2.39 0.85
CA ALA A 96 -4.96 1.10 1.33
C ALA A 96 -6.22 1.31 2.16
N ALA A 97 -7.34 0.80 1.69
CA ALA A 97 -8.63 0.85 2.37
C ALA A 97 -9.57 -0.23 1.84
N MET A 98 -10.53 -0.61 2.67
CA MET A 98 -11.70 -1.38 2.23
C MET A 98 -12.75 -0.40 1.70
N THR A 99 -13.31 -0.70 0.52
CA THR A 99 -14.32 0.12 -0.16
C THR A 99 -15.53 -0.72 -0.53
N GLY A 100 -16.67 -0.07 -0.77
CA GLY A 100 -17.93 -0.72 -1.15
C GLY A 100 -18.98 -0.67 -0.03
N ILE A 101 -20.08 0.07 -0.29
CA ILE A 101 -21.14 0.33 0.70
C ILE A 101 -21.83 -0.98 1.12
N ARG A 102 -22.26 -1.82 0.17
CA ARG A 102 -22.97 -3.05 0.47
C ARG A 102 -22.16 -3.97 1.39
N GLN A 103 -20.92 -4.20 1.05
CA GLN A 103 -20.03 -5.08 1.81
C GLN A 103 -19.70 -4.49 3.20
N SER A 104 -19.65 -3.16 3.34
CA SER A 104 -19.42 -2.51 4.65
C SER A 104 -20.58 -2.74 5.62
N VAL A 105 -21.81 -2.86 5.11
CA VAL A 105 -22.98 -3.21 5.92
C VAL A 105 -22.97 -4.70 6.31
N GLU A 106 -22.57 -5.57 5.39
CA GLU A 106 -22.50 -7.02 5.63
C GLU A 106 -21.33 -7.42 6.55
N GLN A 107 -20.18 -6.71 6.46
CA GLN A 107 -18.94 -7.04 7.17
C GLN A 107 -18.30 -5.82 7.85
N PRO A 108 -18.99 -5.07 8.71
CA PRO A 108 -18.52 -3.78 9.26
C PRO A 108 -17.21 -3.91 10.04
N HIS A 109 -16.97 -5.03 10.72
CA HIS A 109 -15.75 -5.25 11.52
C HIS A 109 -14.47 -5.30 10.67
N ILE A 110 -14.55 -5.81 9.43
CA ILE A 110 -13.41 -5.83 8.52
C ILE A 110 -13.07 -4.40 8.08
N TYR A 111 -14.11 -3.60 7.79
CA TYR A 111 -13.94 -2.20 7.41
C TYR A 111 -13.36 -1.37 8.55
N GLU A 112 -13.89 -1.51 9.77
CA GLU A 112 -13.33 -0.85 10.95
C GLU A 112 -11.85 -1.24 11.13
N LYS A 113 -11.55 -2.54 11.12
CA LYS A 113 -10.19 -3.03 11.33
C LYS A 113 -9.21 -2.47 10.31
N VAL A 114 -9.54 -2.48 9.02
CA VAL A 114 -8.64 -2.00 7.96
C VAL A 114 -8.60 -0.48 7.92
N ASN A 115 -9.75 0.19 7.88
CA ASN A 115 -9.83 1.62 7.62
C ASN A 115 -9.53 2.48 8.86
N VAL A 116 -9.75 1.95 10.06
CA VAL A 116 -9.46 2.66 11.32
C VAL A 116 -8.14 2.16 11.90
N ARG A 117 -8.04 0.86 12.25
CA ARG A 117 -6.84 0.32 12.88
C ARG A 117 -5.64 0.32 11.93
N GLY A 118 -5.83 -0.07 10.67
CA GLY A 118 -4.77 -0.06 9.66
C GLY A 118 -4.25 1.36 9.40
N PHE A 119 -5.14 2.34 9.29
CA PHE A 119 -4.74 3.74 9.15
C PHE A 119 -4.01 4.27 10.40
N PHE A 120 -4.48 3.91 11.59
CA PHE A 120 -3.79 4.25 12.83
C PHE A 120 -2.34 3.71 12.86
N ASN A 121 -2.11 2.48 12.40
CA ASN A 121 -0.77 1.91 12.30
C ASN A 121 0.14 2.73 11.39
N ILE A 122 -0.37 3.24 10.27
CA ILE A 122 0.38 4.14 9.36
C ILE A 122 0.73 5.46 10.05
N ILE A 123 -0.24 6.09 10.72
CA ILE A 123 -0.03 7.35 11.46
C ILE A 123 1.03 7.17 12.55
N GLU A 124 0.93 6.08 13.32
CA GLU A 124 1.87 5.80 14.41
C GLU A 124 3.29 5.52 13.89
N CYS A 125 3.41 4.82 12.76
CA CYS A 125 4.69 4.67 12.09
C CYS A 125 5.24 6.02 11.60
N CYS A 126 4.42 6.86 10.97
CA CYS A 126 4.85 8.21 10.56
C CYS A 126 5.35 9.02 11.75
N ARG A 127 4.63 9.00 12.89
CA ARG A 127 5.03 9.69 14.13
C ARG A 127 6.36 9.14 14.67
N ARG A 128 6.47 7.82 14.79
CA ARG A 128 7.64 7.14 15.40
C ARG A 128 8.92 7.32 14.58
N TYR A 129 8.81 7.26 13.26
CA TYR A 129 9.95 7.35 12.33
C TYR A 129 10.09 8.74 11.69
N ASN A 130 9.41 9.75 12.28
CA ASN A 130 9.56 11.17 11.92
C ASN A 130 9.23 11.52 10.46
N VAL A 131 8.31 10.78 9.82
CA VAL A 131 7.81 11.10 8.49
C VAL A 131 6.92 12.33 8.56
N LYS A 132 7.29 13.41 7.87
CA LYS A 132 6.64 14.73 7.99
C LYS A 132 5.47 14.92 7.02
N ARG A 133 5.36 14.09 5.99
CA ARG A 133 4.35 14.23 4.94
C ARG A 133 3.54 12.96 4.81
N LEU A 134 2.26 13.04 5.13
CA LEU A 134 1.27 11.99 4.94
C LEU A 134 0.14 12.52 4.06
N LEU A 135 0.00 11.94 2.88
CA LEU A 135 -1.16 12.11 2.01
C LEU A 135 -2.05 10.87 2.14
N PHE A 136 -3.33 11.04 2.36
CA PHE A 136 -4.27 9.91 2.40
C PHE A 136 -5.55 10.22 1.65
N ALA A 137 -6.16 9.18 1.08
CA ALA A 137 -7.46 9.30 0.44
C ALA A 137 -8.55 9.29 1.50
N SER A 138 -9.32 10.39 1.57
CA SER A 138 -10.56 10.46 2.34
C SER A 138 -11.76 10.01 1.50
N SER A 139 -12.96 10.18 2.00
CA SER A 139 -14.19 9.84 1.28
C SER A 139 -14.56 10.92 0.26
N SER A 140 -15.13 10.50 -0.89
CA SER A 140 -15.79 11.42 -1.82
C SER A 140 -17.11 12.00 -1.29
N SER A 141 -17.57 11.52 -0.12
CA SER A 141 -18.80 11.94 0.54
C SER A 141 -18.61 13.05 1.58
N VAL A 142 -17.39 13.59 1.69
CA VAL A 142 -17.07 14.73 2.59
C VAL A 142 -17.09 16.03 1.83
#